data_04d9da3837da4523d78284dc8aec91b1
#
_entry.id   04d9da3837da4523d78284dc8aec91b1
#
_cell.length_a   1.000
_cell.length_b   1.000
_cell.length_c   1.000
_cell.angle_alpha   90.00
_cell.angle_beta   90.00
_cell.angle_gamma   90.00
#
_symmetry.space_group_name_H-M   'P 1'
#
loop_
_entity.id
_entity.type
_entity.pdbx_description
1 polymer ?
#
loop_
_entity_poly.entity_id
_entity_poly.type
_entity_poly.pdbx_seq_one_letter_code
_entity_poly.pdbx_strand_id
1 'polypeptide(L)'
;NGYDRYNFTFRNTTSFLGDKLKLDVGASYVMQKDRNMTNQGTYNNPLVGAYVYPRGNDWADIEMYERYDPARRLYTQYWPVGDAGMTMQNPYWINYRNLRENNKDRYMLNAALSYDVLDWLNVSGRLRIDNSNNDYTEKFYASTFTQLTEGSKNGLYGITKTKDKQVYGDVLVNINKTFGEDWSLQANAGASISDMRYDAMKVRGPIPDGEITDEKPLLANVFSVQNLSNTSKTKRLQEGWREQTQSIFASVEIGFKNTYFLTLTGRNDWPSQLAGEHSVKSSFFYPSVGASVVLSQLIPEMPKNLSYVKLRASYA
;
A
#
# COMPACT_ATOMS: atom_id res chain seq x y z
N ASN A 1 -14.17 7.79 16.17
CA ASN A 1 -13.42 7.68 14.93
C ASN A 1 -12.24 8.64 14.98
N GLY A 2 -11.05 8.18 14.61
CA GLY A 2 -9.84 9.01 14.65
C GLY A 2 -8.83 8.54 13.62
N TYR A 3 -8.05 9.50 13.12
CA TYR A 3 -6.93 9.27 12.23
C TYR A 3 -5.79 10.21 12.61
N ASP A 4 -4.67 9.63 12.99
CA ASP A 4 -3.46 10.35 13.32
C ASP A 4 -2.34 9.87 12.42
N ARG A 5 -1.56 10.81 11.87
CA ARG A 5 -0.40 10.49 11.05
C ARG A 5 0.73 11.47 11.29
N TYR A 6 1.91 10.93 11.57
CA TYR A 6 3.15 11.67 11.78
C TYR A 6 4.18 11.20 10.76
N ASN A 7 4.78 12.16 10.06
CA ASN A 7 5.84 11.90 9.09
C ASN A 7 7.10 12.64 9.49
N PHE A 8 8.20 11.92 9.58
CA PHE A 8 9.54 12.48 9.80
C PHE A 8 10.36 12.17 8.56
N THR A 9 10.95 13.19 7.97
CA THR A 9 11.78 13.03 6.76
C THR A 9 13.09 13.76 6.94
N PHE A 10 14.17 13.06 6.62
CA PHE A 10 15.52 13.58 6.54
C PHE A 10 16.05 13.36 5.13
N ARG A 11 16.75 14.34 4.57
CA ARG A 11 17.49 14.22 3.32
C ARG A 11 18.76 15.03 3.40
N ASN A 12 19.84 14.44 2.90
CA ASN A 12 21.12 15.12 2.77
C ASN A 12 21.71 14.77 1.39
N THR A 13 22.24 15.79 0.72
CA THR A 13 23.00 15.63 -0.52
C THR A 13 24.37 16.28 -0.30
N THR A 14 25.43 15.52 -0.52
CA THR A 14 26.80 15.96 -0.31
C THR A 14 27.62 15.64 -1.55
N SER A 15 28.46 16.59 -1.95
CA SER A 15 29.39 16.45 -3.05
C SER A 15 30.84 16.31 -2.56
N PHE A 16 31.62 15.50 -3.25
CA PHE A 16 33.03 15.24 -2.97
C PHE A 16 33.82 15.31 -4.29
N LEU A 17 35.14 15.32 -4.19
CA LEU A 17 36.07 15.27 -5.32
C LEU A 17 35.83 16.39 -6.37
N GLY A 18 35.59 17.61 -5.91
CA GLY A 18 35.30 18.74 -6.82
C GLY A 18 34.00 18.53 -7.57
N ASP A 19 32.95 18.15 -6.86
CA ASP A 19 31.58 17.88 -7.34
C ASP A 19 31.40 16.67 -8.28
N LYS A 20 32.48 15.91 -8.52
CA LYS A 20 32.40 14.70 -9.37
C LYS A 20 31.70 13.53 -8.69
N LEU A 21 31.74 13.42 -7.37
CA LEU A 21 31.08 12.37 -6.61
C LEU A 21 29.97 12.98 -5.75
N LYS A 22 28.73 12.54 -5.96
CA LYS A 22 27.54 13.03 -5.25
C LYS A 22 26.89 11.87 -4.49
N LEU A 23 26.68 12.08 -3.20
CA LEU A 23 25.96 11.17 -2.32
C LEU A 23 24.64 11.82 -1.91
N ASP A 24 23.51 11.17 -2.21
CA ASP A 24 22.18 11.56 -1.75
C ASP A 24 21.66 10.47 -0.81
N VAL A 25 21.37 10.82 0.43
CA VAL A 25 20.79 9.91 1.42
C VAL A 25 19.49 10.49 1.97
N GLY A 26 18.51 9.64 2.13
CA GLY A 26 17.23 10.03 2.70
C GLY A 26 16.67 8.95 3.61
N ALA A 27 15.99 9.39 4.64
CA ALA A 27 15.26 8.54 5.56
C ALA A 27 13.88 9.16 5.83
N SER A 28 12.85 8.34 5.81
CA SER A 28 11.51 8.75 6.19
C SER A 28 10.92 7.73 7.15
N TYR A 29 10.28 8.22 8.21
CA TYR A 29 9.54 7.40 9.15
C TYR A 29 8.10 7.91 9.25
N VAL A 30 7.15 7.00 9.12
CA VAL A 30 5.72 7.30 9.15
C VAL A 30 5.08 6.45 10.23
N MET A 31 4.44 7.11 11.19
CA MET A 31 3.53 6.50 12.14
C MET A 31 2.11 6.86 11.75
N GLN A 32 1.23 5.88 11.66
CA GLN A 32 -0.18 6.08 11.36
C GLN A 32 -1.01 5.25 12.31
N LYS A 33 -2.00 5.88 12.90
CA LYS A 33 -3.01 5.23 13.72
C LYS A 33 -4.39 5.63 13.23
N ASP A 34 -5.20 4.66 12.91
CA ASP A 34 -6.61 4.89 12.64
C ASP A 34 -7.50 4.02 13.53
N ARG A 35 -8.65 4.58 13.92
CA ARG A 35 -9.62 3.92 14.76
C ARG A 35 -11.02 4.16 14.23
N ASN A 36 -11.74 3.07 14.02
CA ASN A 36 -13.13 3.05 13.59
C ASN A 36 -13.39 3.88 12.33
N MET A 37 -12.49 3.80 11.33
CA MET A 37 -12.79 4.35 10.02
C MET A 37 -14.09 3.75 9.50
N THR A 38 -14.94 4.58 8.90
CA THR A 38 -16.27 4.19 8.43
C THR A 38 -16.21 2.99 7.50
N ASN A 39 -16.95 1.94 7.84
CA ASN A 39 -17.09 0.77 6.99
C ASN A 39 -18.18 0.98 5.96
N GLN A 40 -18.00 0.33 4.82
CA GLN A 40 -19.06 0.15 3.84
C GLN A 40 -19.95 -1.04 4.22
N GLY A 41 -21.16 -1.10 3.65
CA GLY A 41 -22.13 -2.18 3.87
C GLY A 41 -23.17 -1.82 4.93
N THR A 42 -24.09 -2.76 5.18
CA THR A 42 -25.31 -2.50 5.96
C THR A 42 -25.08 -2.69 7.46
N TYR A 43 -24.32 -3.73 7.85
CA TYR A 43 -24.32 -4.20 9.24
C TYR A 43 -23.41 -3.42 10.18
N ASN A 44 -22.34 -2.82 9.66
CA ASN A 44 -21.34 -2.14 10.48
C ASN A 44 -21.07 -0.70 10.02
N ASN A 45 -22.01 -0.12 9.28
CA ASN A 45 -21.98 1.29 8.88
C ASN A 45 -22.96 2.10 9.74
N PRO A 46 -22.48 3.00 10.60
CA PRO A 46 -23.35 3.77 11.49
C PRO A 46 -24.32 4.68 10.72
N LEU A 47 -24.01 5.09 9.50
CA LEU A 47 -24.89 5.93 8.69
C LEU A 47 -26.17 5.21 8.31
N VAL A 48 -26.13 3.89 8.08
CA VAL A 48 -27.33 3.14 7.70
C VAL A 48 -28.38 3.20 8.82
N GLY A 49 -27.97 2.91 10.06
CA GLY A 49 -28.89 3.01 11.22
C GLY A 49 -29.43 4.43 11.42
N ALA A 50 -28.59 5.46 11.18
CA ALA A 50 -29.01 6.85 11.29
C ALA A 50 -30.03 7.25 10.22
N TYR A 51 -29.85 6.82 8.96
CA TYR A 51 -30.77 7.17 7.88
C TYR A 51 -32.14 6.49 7.94
N VAL A 52 -32.21 5.29 8.53
CA VAL A 52 -33.45 4.55 8.64
C VAL A 52 -34.16 4.75 9.97
N TYR A 53 -33.59 5.52 10.88
CA TYR A 53 -34.23 5.86 12.15
C TYR A 53 -35.49 6.69 11.88
N PRO A 54 -36.65 6.32 12.49
CA PRO A 54 -37.90 7.00 12.25
C PRO A 54 -37.85 8.48 12.63
N ARG A 55 -38.27 9.36 11.73
CA ARG A 55 -38.20 10.82 11.92
C ARG A 55 -39.12 11.34 13.03
N GLY A 56 -40.10 10.57 13.44
CA GLY A 56 -41.00 10.92 14.54
C GLY A 56 -40.47 10.55 15.93
N ASN A 57 -39.35 9.87 16.02
CA ASN A 57 -38.73 9.48 17.30
C ASN A 57 -37.67 10.51 17.73
N ASP A 58 -37.45 10.59 19.03
CA ASP A 58 -36.40 11.45 19.57
C ASP A 58 -35.02 10.84 19.32
N TRP A 59 -34.08 11.64 18.83
CA TRP A 59 -32.69 11.20 18.61
C TRP A 59 -32.00 10.82 19.94
N ALA A 60 -32.38 11.43 21.05
CA ALA A 60 -31.87 11.11 22.36
C ALA A 60 -32.08 9.63 22.76
N ASP A 61 -33.13 8.99 22.22
CA ASP A 61 -33.38 7.56 22.47
C ASP A 61 -32.28 6.65 21.96
N ILE A 62 -31.59 7.02 20.87
CA ILE A 62 -30.50 6.20 20.31
C ILE A 62 -29.14 6.53 20.94
N GLU A 63 -28.99 7.65 21.64
CA GLU A 63 -27.80 7.94 22.43
C GLU A 63 -27.64 6.96 23.59
N MET A 64 -28.76 6.45 24.12
CA MET A 64 -28.78 5.30 25.03
C MET A 64 -28.52 4.00 24.24
N TYR A 65 -27.30 3.81 23.75
CA TYR A 65 -26.94 2.70 22.88
C TYR A 65 -26.75 1.36 23.62
N GLU A 66 -26.70 1.36 24.94
CA GLU A 66 -26.51 0.14 25.73
C GLU A 66 -27.33 0.16 27.03
N ARG A 67 -27.75 -1.01 27.48
CA ARG A 67 -28.43 -1.24 28.75
C ARG A 67 -27.80 -2.40 29.51
N TYR A 68 -27.76 -2.32 30.84
CA TYR A 68 -27.25 -3.42 31.64
C TYR A 68 -28.24 -4.59 31.64
N ASP A 69 -27.73 -5.76 31.30
CA ASP A 69 -28.45 -7.03 31.37
C ASP A 69 -28.02 -7.78 32.63
N PRO A 70 -28.86 -7.86 33.68
CA PRO A 70 -28.49 -8.49 34.91
C PRO A 70 -28.34 -10.03 34.82
N ALA A 71 -29.02 -10.66 33.84
CA ALA A 71 -28.89 -12.10 33.62
C ALA A 71 -27.52 -12.44 33.00
N ARG A 72 -26.99 -11.57 32.12
CA ARG A 72 -25.69 -11.73 31.50
C ARG A 72 -24.56 -10.99 32.22
N ARG A 73 -24.90 -10.16 33.21
CA ARG A 73 -23.97 -9.33 34.00
C ARG A 73 -23.06 -8.44 33.12
N LEU A 74 -23.60 -7.92 31.99
CA LEU A 74 -22.89 -7.04 31.07
C LEU A 74 -23.84 -6.05 30.42
N TYR A 75 -23.27 -5.01 29.77
CA TYR A 75 -24.04 -4.10 28.95
C TYR A 75 -24.29 -4.71 27.59
N THR A 76 -25.57 -4.71 27.16
CA THR A 76 -26.01 -5.18 25.84
C THR A 76 -26.48 -4.02 25.00
N GLN A 77 -26.41 -4.19 23.67
CA GLN A 77 -26.90 -3.18 22.75
C GLN A 77 -28.38 -2.86 22.98
N TYR A 78 -28.70 -1.59 23.02
CA TYR A 78 -30.06 -1.10 22.96
C TYR A 78 -30.32 -0.41 21.62
N TRP A 79 -31.33 -0.88 20.93
CA TRP A 79 -31.79 -0.32 19.67
C TRP A 79 -33.30 -0.23 19.69
N PRO A 80 -33.91 0.98 19.87
CA PRO A 80 -35.35 1.14 20.08
C PRO A 80 -36.21 0.76 18.89
N VAL A 81 -35.66 0.76 17.69
CA VAL A 81 -36.35 0.40 16.46
C VAL A 81 -36.42 -1.11 16.25
N GLY A 82 -35.62 -1.87 16.98
CA GLY A 82 -35.50 -3.32 16.78
C GLY A 82 -34.88 -3.70 15.45
N ASP A 83 -35.08 -4.95 15.06
CA ASP A 83 -34.50 -5.51 13.82
C ASP A 83 -35.37 -5.21 12.59
N ALA A 84 -36.10 -4.23 12.46
CA ALA A 84 -36.94 -3.84 11.30
C ALA A 84 -36.74 -4.68 9.99
N GLY A 85 -36.32 -5.94 10.09
CA GLY A 85 -35.99 -6.85 8.97
C GLY A 85 -34.69 -6.55 8.24
N MET A 86 -33.91 -5.59 8.70
CA MET A 86 -32.69 -5.11 8.00
C MET A 86 -31.42 -5.27 8.85
N THR A 87 -31.49 -5.94 10.00
CA THR A 87 -30.34 -6.26 10.87
C THR A 87 -29.44 -5.06 11.22
N MET A 88 -30.11 -3.93 11.42
CA MET A 88 -29.42 -2.68 11.77
C MET A 88 -29.06 -2.64 13.22
N GLN A 89 -28.02 -1.90 13.49
CA GLN A 89 -27.50 -1.67 14.85
C GLN A 89 -27.57 -0.19 15.18
N ASN A 90 -27.61 0.10 16.47
CA ASN A 90 -27.48 1.44 16.96
C ASN A 90 -26.17 2.08 16.45
N PRO A 91 -26.20 3.27 15.81
CA PRO A 91 -25.00 3.94 15.30
C PRO A 91 -23.93 4.18 16.37
N TYR A 92 -24.33 4.50 17.60
CA TYR A 92 -23.41 4.69 18.72
C TYR A 92 -22.79 3.36 19.17
N TRP A 93 -23.56 2.26 19.16
CA TRP A 93 -23.01 0.92 19.40
C TRP A 93 -21.91 0.58 18.42
N ILE A 94 -22.15 0.81 17.12
CA ILE A 94 -21.15 0.56 16.08
C ILE A 94 -19.88 1.36 16.37
N ASN A 95 -20.00 2.63 16.75
CA ASN A 95 -18.86 3.51 16.98
C ASN A 95 -18.11 3.22 18.29
N TYR A 96 -18.80 2.74 19.32
CA TYR A 96 -18.21 2.59 20.65
C TYR A 96 -17.98 1.14 21.09
N ARG A 97 -18.58 0.16 20.40
CA ARG A 97 -18.50 -1.25 20.75
C ARG A 97 -18.04 -2.17 19.62
N ASN A 98 -18.07 -1.72 18.36
CA ASN A 98 -17.48 -2.44 17.25
C ASN A 98 -16.14 -1.77 16.86
N LEU A 99 -15.14 -2.01 17.73
CA LEU A 99 -13.87 -1.31 17.63
C LEU A 99 -12.95 -1.96 16.59
N ARG A 100 -12.34 -1.14 15.76
CA ARG A 100 -11.33 -1.53 14.80
C ARG A 100 -10.20 -0.51 14.86
N GLU A 101 -9.02 -0.99 15.17
CA GLU A 101 -7.83 -0.17 15.30
C GLU A 101 -6.76 -0.68 14.36
N ASN A 102 -6.09 0.23 13.70
CA ASN A 102 -5.01 -0.06 12.78
C ASN A 102 -3.82 0.84 13.13
N ASN A 103 -2.69 0.23 13.47
CA ASN A 103 -1.45 0.91 13.77
C ASN A 103 -0.42 0.52 12.71
N LYS A 104 0.10 1.49 11.99
CA LYS A 104 1.07 1.28 10.92
C LYS A 104 2.32 2.09 11.17
N ASP A 105 3.44 1.39 11.14
CA ASP A 105 4.78 1.96 11.17
C ASP A 105 5.48 1.64 9.86
N ARG A 106 6.00 2.66 9.19
CA ARG A 106 6.73 2.51 7.93
C ARG A 106 8.01 3.32 7.95
N TYR A 107 9.10 2.70 7.60
CA TYR A 107 10.33 3.42 7.33
C TYR A 107 10.82 3.20 5.91
N MET A 108 11.31 4.25 5.30
CA MET A 108 11.90 4.25 3.97
C MET A 108 13.31 4.83 4.06
N LEU A 109 14.27 4.09 3.55
CA LEU A 109 15.66 4.52 3.44
C LEU A 109 16.04 4.52 1.97
N ASN A 110 16.72 5.55 1.53
CA ASN A 110 17.27 5.65 0.19
C ASN A 110 18.71 6.17 0.24
N ALA A 111 19.54 5.61 -0.59
CA ALA A 111 20.89 6.10 -0.85
C ALA A 111 21.12 6.06 -2.36
N ALA A 112 21.70 7.13 -2.89
CA ALA A 112 22.13 7.22 -4.27
C ALA A 112 23.56 7.78 -4.30
N LEU A 113 24.43 7.10 -5.03
CA LEU A 113 25.79 7.54 -5.30
C LEU A 113 25.92 7.76 -6.80
N SER A 114 26.39 8.92 -7.20
CA SER A 114 26.62 9.30 -8.60
C SER A 114 28.02 9.80 -8.76
N TYR A 115 28.74 9.26 -9.74
CA TYR A 115 30.13 9.62 -10.04
C TYR A 115 30.30 10.03 -11.50
N ASP A 116 30.73 11.27 -11.73
CA ASP A 116 31.07 11.80 -13.03
C ASP A 116 32.51 11.36 -13.36
N VAL A 117 32.63 10.21 -14.02
CA VAL A 117 33.92 9.59 -14.39
C VAL A 117 34.64 10.47 -15.42
N LEU A 118 33.88 10.95 -16.40
CA LEU A 118 34.29 11.91 -17.44
C LEU A 118 33.14 12.91 -17.63
N ASP A 119 33.39 14.02 -18.29
CA ASP A 119 32.38 15.06 -18.54
C ASP A 119 31.16 14.54 -19.34
N TRP A 120 31.32 13.44 -20.03
CA TRP A 120 30.28 12.78 -20.84
C TRP A 120 29.86 11.41 -20.29
N LEU A 121 30.49 10.90 -19.21
CA LEU A 121 30.25 9.58 -18.65
C LEU A 121 29.97 9.66 -17.14
N ASN A 122 28.78 9.30 -16.75
CA ASN A 122 28.36 9.20 -15.36
C ASN A 122 28.00 7.76 -15.00
N VAL A 123 28.41 7.32 -13.81
CA VAL A 123 27.99 6.04 -13.23
C VAL A 123 27.26 6.31 -11.93
N SER A 124 26.10 5.72 -11.75
CA SER A 124 25.32 5.88 -10.54
C SER A 124 24.76 4.56 -10.04
N GLY A 125 24.64 4.47 -8.70
CA GLY A 125 24.02 3.35 -8.03
C GLY A 125 22.98 3.85 -7.02
N ARG A 126 21.84 3.14 -6.89
CA ARG A 126 20.78 3.48 -5.94
C ARG A 126 20.38 2.27 -5.13
N LEU A 127 20.11 2.50 -3.86
CA LEU A 127 19.54 1.52 -2.95
C LEU A 127 18.33 2.15 -2.27
N ARG A 128 17.22 1.41 -2.24
CA ARG A 128 16.02 1.79 -1.51
C ARG A 128 15.54 0.62 -0.67
N ILE A 129 15.21 0.90 0.57
CA ILE A 129 14.56 -0.03 1.49
C ILE A 129 13.26 0.61 1.93
N ASP A 130 12.17 -0.11 1.79
CA ASP A 130 10.84 0.26 2.27
C ASP A 130 10.32 -0.87 3.13
N ASN A 131 10.00 -0.60 4.38
CA ASN A 131 9.47 -1.57 5.31
C ASN A 131 8.26 -1.01 6.03
N SER A 132 7.16 -1.74 5.99
CA SER A 132 5.90 -1.38 6.63
C SER A 132 5.42 -2.51 7.53
N ASN A 133 5.18 -2.20 8.80
CA ASN A 133 4.52 -3.10 9.74
C ASN A 133 3.13 -2.54 10.02
N ASN A 134 2.13 -3.41 10.04
CA ASN A 134 0.76 -3.02 10.26
C ASN A 134 0.09 -3.98 11.23
N ASP A 135 -0.36 -3.47 12.37
CA ASP A 135 -1.08 -4.20 13.41
C ASP A 135 -2.54 -3.74 13.40
N TYR A 136 -3.42 -4.63 12.97
CA TYR A 136 -4.86 -4.40 12.92
C TYR A 136 -5.57 -5.26 13.94
N THR A 137 -6.49 -4.67 14.72
CA THR A 137 -7.31 -5.37 15.70
C THR A 137 -8.80 -5.09 15.52
N GLU A 138 -9.62 -6.12 15.71
CA GLU A 138 -11.08 -6.05 15.78
C GLU A 138 -11.54 -6.51 17.14
N LYS A 139 -12.41 -5.72 17.78
CA LYS A 139 -13.05 -6.03 19.05
C LYS A 139 -14.54 -5.73 18.94
N PHE A 140 -15.34 -6.74 18.64
CA PHE A 140 -16.79 -6.59 18.61
C PHE A 140 -17.36 -7.12 19.92
N TYR A 141 -18.01 -6.23 20.65
CA TYR A 141 -18.53 -6.53 21.98
C TYR A 141 -19.74 -7.48 21.91
N ALA A 142 -19.97 -8.17 23.02
CA ALA A 142 -21.15 -8.99 23.22
C ALA A 142 -22.42 -8.19 22.91
N SER A 143 -23.43 -8.83 22.29
CA SER A 143 -24.65 -8.19 21.77
C SER A 143 -24.49 -7.45 20.44
N THR A 144 -23.29 -7.40 19.85
CA THR A 144 -23.15 -7.03 18.44
C THR A 144 -23.90 -8.03 17.58
N PHE A 145 -24.44 -7.55 16.48
CA PHE A 145 -25.20 -8.37 15.53
C PHE A 145 -24.46 -9.65 15.15
N THR A 146 -25.12 -10.78 15.32
CA THR A 146 -24.47 -12.10 15.30
C THR A 146 -23.87 -12.50 13.95
N GLN A 147 -24.33 -11.92 12.84
CA GLN A 147 -23.67 -12.13 11.54
C GLN A 147 -22.25 -11.54 11.51
N LEU A 148 -21.99 -10.45 12.22
CA LEU A 148 -20.65 -9.85 12.32
C LEU A 148 -19.74 -10.62 13.28
N THR A 149 -20.33 -11.39 14.21
CA THR A 149 -19.61 -12.14 15.26
C THR A 149 -19.59 -13.65 15.01
N GLU A 150 -19.80 -14.09 13.77
CA GLU A 150 -19.82 -15.51 13.36
C GLU A 150 -20.85 -16.34 14.16
N GLY A 151 -21.95 -15.70 14.57
CA GLY A 151 -23.03 -16.30 15.33
C GLY A 151 -22.89 -16.22 16.85
N SER A 152 -21.80 -15.67 17.37
CA SER A 152 -21.59 -15.53 18.82
C SER A 152 -22.38 -14.35 19.40
N LYS A 153 -22.99 -14.57 20.57
CA LYS A 153 -23.59 -13.54 21.41
C LYS A 153 -22.57 -12.86 22.33
N ASN A 154 -21.37 -13.43 22.50
CA ASN A 154 -20.33 -12.98 23.43
C ASN A 154 -19.27 -12.09 22.78
N GLY A 155 -19.37 -11.84 21.48
CA GLY A 155 -18.50 -10.95 20.74
C GLY A 155 -17.53 -11.67 19.81
N LEU A 156 -16.63 -10.89 19.25
CA LEU A 156 -15.61 -11.37 18.31
C LEU A 156 -14.30 -10.64 18.56
N TYR A 157 -13.21 -11.36 18.42
CA TYR A 157 -11.87 -10.78 18.43
C TYR A 157 -11.08 -11.20 17.21
N GLY A 158 -10.40 -10.23 16.62
CA GLY A 158 -9.48 -10.44 15.50
C GLY A 158 -8.19 -9.66 15.68
N ILE A 159 -7.09 -10.27 15.28
CA ILE A 159 -5.78 -9.64 15.16
C ILE A 159 -5.16 -10.03 13.84
N THR A 160 -4.65 -9.03 13.13
CA THR A 160 -3.91 -9.22 11.88
C THR A 160 -2.61 -8.43 11.98
N LYS A 161 -1.49 -9.13 11.82
CA LYS A 161 -0.17 -8.52 11.75
C LYS A 161 0.40 -8.76 10.37
N THR A 162 0.77 -7.69 9.68
CA THR A 162 1.40 -7.77 8.36
C THR A 162 2.74 -7.07 8.34
N LYS A 163 3.65 -7.61 7.57
CA LYS A 163 4.95 -7.01 7.27
C LYS A 163 5.14 -7.00 5.77
N ASP A 164 5.35 -5.81 5.21
CA ASP A 164 5.74 -5.61 3.83
C ASP A 164 7.16 -5.06 3.80
N LYS A 165 8.04 -5.70 3.06
CA LYS A 165 9.41 -5.26 2.89
C LYS A 165 9.78 -5.28 1.42
N GLN A 166 10.27 -4.15 0.93
CA GLN A 166 10.84 -4.03 -0.41
C GLN A 166 12.29 -3.55 -0.30
N VAL A 167 13.17 -4.24 -1.01
CA VAL A 167 14.55 -3.81 -1.25
C VAL A 167 14.71 -3.67 -2.74
N TYR A 168 15.13 -2.49 -3.17
CA TYR A 168 15.41 -2.18 -4.56
C TYR A 168 16.83 -1.65 -4.69
N GLY A 169 17.56 -2.14 -5.67
CA GLY A 169 18.88 -1.62 -6.04
C GLY A 169 19.03 -1.56 -7.54
N ASP A 170 19.76 -0.55 -8.01
CA ASP A 170 20.17 -0.44 -9.41
C ASP A 170 21.54 0.18 -9.57
N VAL A 171 22.14 -0.10 -10.72
CA VAL A 171 23.34 0.55 -11.21
C VAL A 171 23.06 1.03 -12.64
N LEU A 172 23.43 2.28 -12.92
CA LEU A 172 23.26 2.93 -14.21
C LEU A 172 24.59 3.50 -14.69
N VAL A 173 24.83 3.33 -15.97
CA VAL A 173 25.87 4.05 -16.74
C VAL A 173 25.15 4.99 -17.69
N ASN A 174 25.46 6.27 -17.62
CA ASN A 174 24.89 7.31 -18.46
C ASN A 174 25.98 7.92 -19.33
N ILE A 175 25.70 8.03 -20.63
CA ILE A 175 26.57 8.63 -21.63
C ILE A 175 25.82 9.81 -22.24
N ASN A 176 26.46 10.96 -22.27
CA ASN A 176 25.94 12.14 -22.95
C ASN A 176 27.11 12.82 -23.65
N LYS A 177 27.22 12.60 -24.97
CA LYS A 177 28.36 13.04 -25.75
C LYS A 177 27.94 13.65 -27.09
N THR A 178 28.56 14.76 -27.42
CA THR A 178 28.43 15.40 -28.70
C THR A 178 29.68 15.12 -29.52
N PHE A 179 29.52 14.77 -30.80
CA PHE A 179 30.58 14.50 -31.77
C PHE A 179 30.52 15.53 -32.87
N GLY A 180 31.54 16.41 -32.94
CA GLY A 180 31.50 17.54 -33.83
C GLY A 180 30.34 18.49 -33.53
N GLU A 181 29.80 19.15 -34.55
CA GLU A 181 28.67 20.08 -34.43
C GLU A 181 27.31 19.41 -34.70
N ASP A 182 27.31 18.25 -35.33
CA ASP A 182 26.11 17.65 -35.91
C ASP A 182 25.53 16.49 -35.09
N TRP A 183 26.35 15.71 -34.39
CA TRP A 183 25.90 14.46 -33.76
C TRP A 183 25.85 14.53 -32.26
N SER A 184 24.76 14.04 -31.68
CA SER A 184 24.61 13.85 -30.24
C SER A 184 24.27 12.38 -29.90
N LEU A 185 24.84 11.88 -28.87
CA LEU A 185 24.57 10.56 -28.32
C LEU A 185 24.16 10.69 -26.84
N GLN A 186 22.94 10.26 -26.54
CA GLN A 186 22.50 10.03 -25.17
C GLN A 186 22.23 8.54 -25.01
N ALA A 187 22.92 7.89 -24.10
CA ALA A 187 22.72 6.48 -23.84
C ALA A 187 22.71 6.22 -22.35
N ASN A 188 21.90 5.29 -21.94
CA ASN A 188 21.96 4.72 -20.61
C ASN A 188 21.87 3.20 -20.69
N ALA A 189 22.58 2.52 -19.81
CA ALA A 189 22.50 1.09 -19.60
C ALA A 189 22.54 0.81 -18.11
N GLY A 190 21.78 -0.19 -17.66
CA GLY A 190 21.73 -0.51 -16.27
C GLY A 190 21.20 -1.88 -15.96
N ALA A 191 21.37 -2.25 -14.71
CA ALA A 191 20.79 -3.44 -14.14
C ALA A 191 20.10 -3.08 -12.81
N SER A 192 19.02 -3.77 -12.49
CA SER A 192 18.29 -3.58 -11.24
C SER A 192 17.85 -4.90 -10.64
N ILE A 193 17.67 -4.88 -9.33
CA ILE A 193 17.07 -5.95 -8.54
C ILE A 193 16.00 -5.37 -7.64
N SER A 194 14.84 -6.01 -7.62
CA SER A 194 13.73 -5.73 -6.69
C SER A 194 13.40 -7.00 -5.93
N ASP A 195 13.42 -6.94 -4.61
CA ASP A 195 13.05 -8.04 -3.72
C ASP A 195 11.90 -7.57 -2.84
N MET A 196 10.75 -8.21 -2.94
CA MET A 196 9.54 -7.89 -2.18
C MET A 196 9.18 -9.09 -1.31
N ARG A 197 8.87 -8.82 -0.05
CA ARG A 197 8.38 -9.81 0.92
C ARG A 197 7.12 -9.32 1.58
N TYR A 198 6.20 -10.22 1.72
CA TYR A 198 5.00 -10.06 2.51
C TYR A 198 4.89 -11.21 3.50
N ASP A 199 4.63 -10.90 4.76
CA ASP A 199 4.35 -11.87 5.82
C ASP A 199 3.09 -11.41 6.57
N ALA A 200 2.15 -12.32 6.79
CA ALA A 200 0.95 -12.03 7.54
C ALA A 200 0.61 -13.15 8.53
N MET A 201 0.20 -12.75 9.71
CA MET A 201 -0.42 -13.61 10.71
C MET A 201 -1.79 -13.05 11.04
N LYS A 202 -2.84 -13.87 10.86
CA LYS A 202 -4.24 -13.49 11.04
C LYS A 202 -4.90 -14.51 11.96
N VAL A 203 -5.49 -14.02 13.03
CA VAL A 203 -6.34 -14.83 13.90
C VAL A 203 -7.62 -14.03 14.12
N ARG A 204 -8.76 -14.61 13.78
CA ARG A 204 -10.07 -13.97 13.94
C ARG A 204 -11.11 -15.02 14.24
N GLY A 205 -11.90 -14.81 15.26
CA GLY A 205 -12.95 -15.74 15.62
C GLY A 205 -13.91 -15.23 16.65
N PRO A 206 -15.04 -15.92 16.82
CA PRO A 206 -16.04 -15.62 17.84
C PRO A 206 -15.51 -15.99 19.24
N ILE A 207 -15.93 -15.21 20.24
CA ILE A 207 -15.81 -15.58 21.64
C ILE A 207 -16.89 -16.64 21.89
N PRO A 208 -16.57 -17.78 22.55
CA PRO A 208 -17.52 -18.87 22.73
C PRO A 208 -18.79 -18.43 23.47
N ASP A 209 -19.94 -18.92 23.02
CA ASP A 209 -21.18 -18.86 23.78
C ASP A 209 -21.11 -19.95 24.83
N GLY A 210 -20.98 -19.56 26.07
CA GLY A 210 -20.94 -20.47 27.21
C GLY A 210 -22.07 -20.15 28.23
N GLU A 211 -22.54 -21.14 28.92
CA GLU A 211 -23.38 -20.93 30.11
C GLU A 211 -22.52 -20.35 31.24
N ILE A 212 -23.08 -19.38 31.94
CA ILE A 212 -22.47 -18.82 33.15
C ILE A 212 -22.68 -19.82 34.25
N THR A 213 -21.61 -20.44 34.73
CA THR A 213 -21.61 -21.24 35.94
C THR A 213 -20.62 -20.65 36.93
N ASP A 214 -20.74 -21.00 38.20
CA ASP A 214 -19.79 -20.52 39.21
C ASP A 214 -18.35 -20.99 38.91
N GLU A 215 -18.20 -22.12 38.22
CA GLU A 215 -16.91 -22.70 37.81
C GLU A 215 -16.42 -22.15 36.45
N LYS A 216 -17.31 -21.61 35.62
CA LYS A 216 -17.00 -21.08 34.30
C LYS A 216 -17.54 -19.65 34.15
N PRO A 217 -16.74 -18.64 34.48
CA PRO A 217 -17.15 -17.24 34.33
C PRO A 217 -17.45 -16.91 32.88
N LEU A 218 -18.37 -15.96 32.67
CA LEU A 218 -18.67 -15.43 31.37
C LEU A 218 -17.40 -14.81 30.76
N LEU A 219 -16.98 -15.31 29.62
CA LEU A 219 -15.82 -14.82 28.89
C LEU A 219 -16.18 -13.75 27.83
N ALA A 220 -17.42 -13.26 27.85
CA ALA A 220 -17.87 -12.18 26.96
C ALA A 220 -16.98 -10.94 27.12
N ASN A 221 -16.67 -10.30 26.01
CA ASN A 221 -15.82 -9.10 25.97
C ASN A 221 -14.36 -9.31 26.46
N VAL A 222 -13.92 -10.55 26.63
CA VAL A 222 -12.50 -10.85 26.91
C VAL A 222 -11.77 -11.06 25.60
N PHE A 223 -11.15 -9.99 25.10
CA PHE A 223 -10.48 -9.94 23.79
C PHE A 223 -9.07 -10.52 23.86
N SER A 224 -8.99 -11.83 23.77
CA SER A 224 -7.75 -12.60 23.77
C SER A 224 -7.84 -13.74 22.74
N VAL A 225 -6.73 -14.05 22.07
CA VAL A 225 -6.64 -15.19 21.15
C VAL A 225 -6.95 -16.52 21.84
N GLN A 226 -6.60 -16.64 23.13
CA GLN A 226 -6.86 -17.84 23.93
C GLN A 226 -8.35 -18.04 24.23
N ASN A 227 -9.13 -16.96 24.20
CA ASN A 227 -10.57 -16.98 24.46
C ASN A 227 -11.42 -17.20 23.21
N LEU A 228 -10.81 -17.45 22.06
CA LEU A 228 -11.54 -17.70 20.82
C LEU A 228 -12.06 -19.15 20.77
N SER A 229 -13.21 -19.31 20.16
CA SER A 229 -13.80 -20.63 19.91
C SER A 229 -12.83 -21.55 19.14
N ASN A 230 -12.77 -22.81 19.54
CA ASN A 230 -11.98 -23.84 18.83
C ASN A 230 -12.73 -24.49 17.65
N THR A 231 -13.74 -23.81 17.11
CA THR A 231 -14.50 -24.27 15.97
C THR A 231 -13.88 -23.78 14.65
N SER A 232 -14.39 -24.27 13.52
CA SER A 232 -14.03 -23.81 12.17
C SER A 232 -14.35 -22.33 11.91
N LYS A 233 -15.13 -21.69 12.79
CA LYS A 233 -15.43 -20.24 12.73
C LYS A 233 -14.23 -19.39 13.10
N THR A 234 -13.30 -19.90 13.92
CA THR A 234 -12.03 -19.22 14.19
C THR A 234 -11.05 -19.49 13.06
N LYS A 235 -10.74 -18.44 12.34
CA LYS A 235 -9.76 -18.48 11.26
C LYS A 235 -8.37 -18.20 11.83
N ARG A 236 -7.43 -19.11 11.54
CA ARG A 236 -6.01 -18.97 11.87
C ARG A 236 -5.25 -19.14 10.57
N LEU A 237 -4.57 -18.09 10.16
CA LEU A 237 -3.85 -18.07 8.90
C LEU A 237 -2.47 -17.46 9.11
N GLN A 238 -1.47 -18.16 8.64
CA GLN A 238 -0.14 -17.62 8.42
C GLN A 238 0.17 -17.75 6.93
N GLU A 239 0.45 -16.65 6.30
CA GLU A 239 0.74 -16.57 4.88
C GLU A 239 1.94 -15.66 4.63
N GLY A 240 2.64 -15.92 3.56
CA GLY A 240 3.74 -15.07 3.13
C GLY A 240 4.16 -15.42 1.72
N TRP A 241 4.77 -14.45 1.07
CA TRP A 241 5.35 -14.63 -0.24
C TRP A 241 6.62 -13.79 -0.39
N ARG A 242 7.45 -14.19 -1.31
CA ARG A 242 8.62 -13.43 -1.73
C ARG A 242 8.68 -13.41 -3.24
N GLU A 243 8.83 -12.24 -3.78
CA GLU A 243 9.01 -12.01 -5.20
C GLU A 243 10.32 -11.28 -5.43
N GLN A 244 11.09 -11.75 -6.41
CA GLN A 244 12.30 -11.10 -6.83
C GLN A 244 12.27 -10.90 -8.35
N THR A 245 12.61 -9.71 -8.80
CA THR A 245 12.78 -9.41 -10.21
C THR A 245 14.17 -8.84 -10.43
N GLN A 246 14.90 -9.45 -11.36
CA GLN A 246 16.15 -8.93 -11.87
C GLN A 246 15.92 -8.36 -13.26
N SER A 247 16.60 -7.28 -13.61
CA SER A 247 16.39 -6.61 -14.89
C SER A 247 17.69 -6.08 -15.44
N ILE A 248 17.81 -6.13 -16.77
CA ILE A 248 18.83 -5.41 -17.51
C ILE A 248 18.11 -4.54 -18.53
N PHE A 249 18.55 -3.31 -18.66
CA PHE A 249 17.93 -2.37 -19.58
C PHE A 249 18.94 -1.42 -20.20
N ALA A 250 18.64 -0.96 -21.41
CA ALA A 250 19.42 0.03 -22.10
C ALA A 250 18.51 0.93 -22.95
N SER A 251 18.92 2.18 -23.10
CA SER A 251 18.32 3.15 -24.02
C SER A 251 19.41 3.92 -24.72
N VAL A 252 19.25 4.14 -26.02
CA VAL A 252 20.16 4.93 -26.83
C VAL A 252 19.34 5.89 -27.66
N GLU A 253 19.65 7.17 -27.57
CA GLU A 253 19.14 8.21 -28.49
C GLU A 253 20.30 8.81 -29.29
N ILE A 254 20.18 8.78 -30.59
CA ILE A 254 21.12 9.38 -31.51
C ILE A 254 20.43 10.60 -32.14
N GLY A 255 21.01 11.76 -31.94
CA GLY A 255 20.55 13.01 -32.54
C GLY A 255 21.47 13.46 -33.69
N PHE A 256 20.87 13.97 -34.77
CA PHE A 256 21.58 14.58 -35.88
C PHE A 256 21.07 16.01 -36.16
N LYS A 257 21.98 16.96 -36.11
CA LYS A 257 21.74 18.41 -36.32
C LYS A 257 20.65 18.99 -35.41
N ASN A 258 20.48 18.44 -34.22
CA ASN A 258 19.39 18.79 -33.32
C ASN A 258 17.97 18.73 -33.96
N THR A 259 17.85 18.05 -35.08
CA THR A 259 16.66 17.99 -35.95
C THR A 259 16.07 16.58 -35.97
N TYR A 260 16.89 15.57 -36.17
CA TYR A 260 16.48 14.18 -36.30
C TYR A 260 16.94 13.40 -35.08
N PHE A 261 16.07 12.57 -34.55
CA PHE A 261 16.39 11.72 -33.39
C PHE A 261 15.89 10.31 -33.64
N LEU A 262 16.75 9.34 -33.36
CA LEU A 262 16.43 7.92 -33.32
C LEU A 262 16.63 7.42 -31.89
N THR A 263 15.58 6.83 -31.30
CA THR A 263 15.63 6.27 -29.96
C THR A 263 15.43 4.76 -30.04
N LEU A 264 16.32 4.00 -29.43
CA LEU A 264 16.21 2.54 -29.26
C LEU A 264 16.20 2.22 -27.79
N THR A 265 15.25 1.40 -27.35
CA THR A 265 15.21 0.93 -25.96
C THR A 265 15.04 -0.58 -25.91
N GLY A 266 15.60 -1.19 -24.89
CA GLY A 266 15.42 -2.60 -24.61
C GLY A 266 15.50 -2.86 -23.13
N ARG A 267 14.60 -3.71 -22.63
CA ARG A 267 14.59 -4.19 -21.25
C ARG A 267 14.29 -5.68 -21.23
N ASN A 268 15.03 -6.43 -20.42
CA ASN A 268 14.71 -7.81 -20.11
C ASN A 268 14.54 -7.99 -18.61
N ASP A 269 13.43 -8.59 -18.22
CA ASP A 269 13.07 -8.87 -16.81
C ASP A 269 13.02 -10.38 -16.57
N TRP A 270 13.60 -10.80 -15.45
CA TRP A 270 13.57 -12.18 -14.93
C TRP A 270 12.82 -12.18 -13.58
N PRO A 271 11.48 -12.28 -13.59
CA PRO A 271 10.71 -12.40 -12.36
C PRO A 271 10.80 -13.81 -11.79
N SER A 272 10.93 -13.91 -10.46
CA SER A 272 11.05 -15.20 -9.76
C SER A 272 9.83 -16.10 -9.92
N GLN A 273 8.64 -15.53 -10.20
CA GLN A 273 7.42 -16.28 -10.46
C GLN A 273 7.53 -17.19 -11.70
N LEU A 274 8.44 -16.88 -12.61
CA LEU A 274 8.69 -17.68 -13.80
C LEU A 274 9.87 -18.63 -13.67
N ALA A 275 10.52 -18.68 -12.51
CA ALA A 275 11.65 -19.56 -12.24
C ALA A 275 11.19 -20.95 -11.77
N GLY A 276 10.37 -21.64 -12.56
CA GLY A 276 9.86 -22.96 -12.24
C GLY A 276 10.17 -23.99 -13.34
N GLU A 277 10.25 -25.29 -13.00
CA GLU A 277 10.52 -26.37 -13.94
C GLU A 277 9.50 -26.45 -15.09
N HIS A 278 8.29 -25.94 -14.87
CA HIS A 278 7.21 -25.95 -15.85
C HIS A 278 7.00 -24.61 -16.56
N SER A 279 7.87 -23.63 -16.33
CA SER A 279 7.75 -22.30 -16.96
C SER A 279 8.21 -22.35 -18.41
N VAL A 280 7.34 -21.98 -19.33
CA VAL A 280 7.65 -21.91 -20.78
C VAL A 280 8.62 -20.76 -21.09
N LYS A 281 8.58 -19.69 -20.28
CA LYS A 281 9.47 -18.52 -20.39
C LYS A 281 9.99 -18.15 -19.00
N SER A 282 11.29 -17.91 -18.90
CA SER A 282 11.93 -17.42 -17.68
C SER A 282 12.13 -15.89 -17.67
N SER A 283 11.88 -15.23 -18.78
CA SER A 283 12.08 -13.79 -18.91
C SER A 283 11.16 -13.15 -19.94
N PHE A 284 11.03 -11.83 -19.83
CA PHE A 284 10.32 -10.99 -20.81
C PHE A 284 11.26 -9.93 -21.35
N PHE A 285 11.32 -9.82 -22.69
CA PHE A 285 12.06 -8.77 -23.36
C PHE A 285 11.10 -7.76 -23.98
N TYR A 286 11.37 -6.49 -23.73
CA TYR A 286 10.58 -5.35 -24.18
C TYR A 286 11.45 -4.43 -25.05
N PRO A 287 11.48 -4.60 -26.37
CA PRO A 287 12.15 -3.66 -27.27
C PRO A 287 11.24 -2.50 -27.64
N SER A 288 11.82 -1.32 -27.87
CA SER A 288 11.11 -0.26 -28.59
C SER A 288 12.04 0.51 -29.52
N VAL A 289 11.46 1.05 -30.59
CA VAL A 289 12.12 1.94 -31.52
C VAL A 289 11.28 3.19 -31.74
N GLY A 290 11.89 4.36 -31.67
CA GLY A 290 11.24 5.63 -31.88
C GLY A 290 12.05 6.53 -32.79
N ALA A 291 11.37 7.30 -33.62
CA ALA A 291 11.98 8.34 -34.42
C ALA A 291 11.26 9.67 -34.20
N SER A 292 11.99 10.76 -34.20
CA SER A 292 11.39 12.08 -34.13
C SER A 292 12.14 13.10 -34.99
N VAL A 293 11.41 14.11 -35.49
CA VAL A 293 11.94 15.20 -36.28
C VAL A 293 11.40 16.53 -35.77
N VAL A 294 12.31 17.49 -35.62
CA VAL A 294 11.98 18.88 -35.25
C VAL A 294 11.73 19.69 -36.53
N LEU A 295 10.47 19.82 -36.90
CA LEU A 295 10.07 20.52 -38.13
C LEU A 295 10.42 22.00 -38.11
N SER A 296 10.40 22.63 -36.95
CA SER A 296 10.81 24.04 -36.81
C SER A 296 12.28 24.31 -37.14
N GLN A 297 13.12 23.28 -37.20
CA GLN A 297 14.49 23.37 -37.64
C GLN A 297 14.63 23.21 -39.18
N LEU A 298 13.63 22.60 -39.81
CA LEU A 298 13.62 22.31 -41.26
C LEU A 298 12.90 23.38 -42.09
N ILE A 299 11.96 24.09 -41.48
CA ILE A 299 11.14 25.09 -42.15
C ILE A 299 11.64 26.48 -41.74
N PRO A 300 12.38 27.20 -42.63
CA PRO A 300 13.00 28.48 -42.27
C PRO A 300 12.00 29.60 -41.93
N GLU A 301 10.80 29.52 -42.50
CA GLU A 301 9.75 30.54 -42.30
C GLU A 301 8.51 29.92 -41.66
N MET A 302 8.58 29.65 -40.35
CA MET A 302 7.41 29.23 -39.60
C MET A 302 6.50 30.42 -39.28
N PRO A 303 5.17 30.23 -39.26
CA PRO A 303 4.26 31.25 -38.78
C PRO A 303 4.65 31.72 -37.37
N LYS A 304 4.59 33.05 -37.13
CA LYS A 304 5.02 33.67 -35.83
C LYS A 304 4.37 33.06 -34.60
N ASN A 305 3.24 32.38 -34.75
CA ASN A 305 2.50 31.72 -33.67
C ASN A 305 2.95 30.28 -33.38
N LEU A 306 3.88 29.72 -34.20
CA LEU A 306 4.40 28.35 -34.07
C LEU A 306 5.92 28.43 -33.88
N SER A 307 6.36 28.55 -32.63
CA SER A 307 7.79 28.63 -32.29
C SER A 307 8.51 27.29 -32.28
N TYR A 308 7.80 26.19 -32.09
CA TYR A 308 8.39 24.85 -32.04
C TYR A 308 7.39 23.77 -32.46
N VAL A 309 7.77 22.94 -33.41
CA VAL A 309 6.99 21.78 -33.89
C VAL A 309 7.90 20.55 -33.95
N LYS A 310 7.54 19.49 -33.23
CA LYS A 310 8.25 18.20 -33.27
C LYS A 310 7.24 17.08 -33.56
N LEU A 311 7.50 16.26 -34.57
CA LEU A 311 6.76 15.03 -34.81
C LEU A 311 7.50 13.84 -34.23
N ARG A 312 6.75 12.87 -33.71
CA ARG A 312 7.29 11.64 -33.14
C ARG A 312 6.43 10.44 -33.55
N ALA A 313 7.13 9.32 -33.84
CA ALA A 313 6.51 8.02 -34.03
C ALA A 313 7.32 6.97 -33.30
N SER A 314 6.65 6.01 -32.67
CA SER A 314 7.31 4.91 -31.94
C SER A 314 6.51 3.63 -32.06
N TYR A 315 7.25 2.52 -31.98
CA TYR A 315 6.71 1.17 -31.90
C TYR A 315 7.38 0.42 -30.74
N ALA A 316 6.57 -0.33 -29.94
CA ALA A 316 7.01 -1.10 -28.78
C ALA A 316 6.27 -2.43 -28.68
#